data_4850768823ee742cdd9c8309e0b59439
#
_entry.id   4850768823ee742cdd9c8309e0b59439
#
_cell.length_a   1.000
_cell.length_b   1.000
_cell.length_c   1.000
_cell.angle_alpha   90.00
_cell.angle_beta   90.00
_cell.angle_gamma   90.00
#
_symmetry.space_group_name_H-M   'P 1'
#
loop_
_entity.id
_entity.type
_entity.pdbx_description
1 polymer ?
#
loop_
_entity_poly.entity_id
_entity_poly.type
_entity_poly.pdbx_seq_one_letter_code
_entity_poly.pdbx_strand_id
1 'polypeptide(L)'
;REARAHLAPRELAACGYDLIDRERADYLARDHEGKGRPTVLIAPSWQEDNILDLCADDAVRPLLGRGWRVVVRPHPEYTKRYRARWEALQARFADVPAEDLYFEQDFSSSDSILDADVLVTDWSSVFCEFALVAFKPCVFVDSPMKETNPEWRDLGIEPTDITLRNRAGVSI
;
A
#
# COMPACT_ATOMS: atom_id res chain seq x y z
N ARG A 1 -8.86 13.44 16.87
CA ARG A 1 -8.92 14.93 16.88
C ARG A 1 -10.23 15.41 16.25
N GLU A 2 -10.63 14.91 15.09
CA GLU A 2 -11.89 15.27 14.40
C GLU A 2 -13.11 15.04 15.30
N ALA A 3 -13.15 13.92 16.03
CA ALA A 3 -14.23 13.63 16.96
C ALA A 3 -14.40 14.67 18.07
N ARG A 4 -13.36 15.44 18.38
CA ARG A 4 -13.42 16.52 19.39
C ARG A 4 -13.88 17.86 18.82
N ALA A 5 -13.78 18.03 17.50
CA ALA A 5 -14.08 19.32 16.87
C ALA A 5 -15.58 19.59 16.72
N HIS A 6 -16.40 18.54 16.49
CA HIS A 6 -17.80 18.71 16.09
C HIS A 6 -18.84 17.84 16.82
N LEU A 7 -18.40 16.92 17.65
CA LEU A 7 -19.31 16.00 18.34
C LEU A 7 -19.48 16.38 19.82
N ALA A 8 -20.63 16.03 20.38
CA ALA A 8 -20.87 16.11 21.81
C ALA A 8 -19.71 15.44 22.61
N PRO A 9 -19.43 15.89 23.82
CA PRO A 9 -18.35 15.33 24.64
C PRO A 9 -18.43 13.81 24.67
N ARG A 10 -17.33 13.17 24.24
CA ARG A 10 -17.17 11.71 24.26
C ARG A 10 -15.88 11.37 24.96
N GLU A 11 -15.88 10.29 25.66
CA GLU A 11 -14.67 9.72 26.23
C GLU A 11 -13.87 9.04 25.11
N LEU A 12 -12.59 9.39 24.99
CA LEU A 12 -11.68 8.81 24.03
C LEU A 12 -10.60 8.05 24.79
N ALA A 13 -10.61 6.73 24.66
CA ALA A 13 -9.57 5.86 25.20
C ALA A 13 -8.52 5.57 24.10
N ALA A 14 -7.24 5.70 24.45
CA ALA A 14 -6.14 5.27 23.58
C ALA A 14 -5.89 3.79 23.82
N CYS A 15 -6.40 2.94 22.95
CA CYS A 15 -6.30 1.48 23.11
C CYS A 15 -5.38 0.80 22.09
N GLY A 16 -4.73 1.57 21.19
CA GLY A 16 -3.93 0.99 20.09
C GLY A 16 -4.79 0.39 18.98
N TYR A 17 -4.15 -0.41 18.15
CA TYR A 17 -4.79 -1.13 17.03
C TYR A 17 -4.34 -2.59 17.03
N ASP A 18 -5.17 -3.44 17.56
CA ASP A 18 -4.97 -4.86 17.79
C ASP A 18 -4.49 -5.65 16.55
N LEU A 19 -4.96 -5.28 15.36
CA LEU A 19 -4.53 -5.92 14.12
C LEU A 19 -3.01 -5.76 13.91
N ILE A 20 -2.48 -4.55 14.10
CA ILE A 20 -1.04 -4.27 13.94
C ILE A 20 -0.22 -5.07 14.96
N ASP A 21 -0.69 -5.17 16.20
CA ASP A 21 0.02 -5.93 17.24
C ASP A 21 0.09 -7.42 16.90
N ARG A 22 -1.00 -8.00 16.40
CA ARG A 22 -1.04 -9.40 15.96
C ARG A 22 -0.15 -9.64 14.74
N GLU A 23 -0.29 -8.85 13.71
CA GLU A 23 0.53 -8.97 12.50
C GLU A 23 2.02 -8.77 12.80
N ARG A 24 2.34 -7.88 13.75
CA ARG A 24 3.72 -7.71 14.21
C ARG A 24 4.25 -8.97 14.90
N ALA A 25 3.45 -9.59 15.76
CA ALA A 25 3.83 -10.84 16.42
C ALA A 25 4.03 -11.97 15.39
N ASP A 26 3.13 -12.09 14.43
CA ASP A 26 3.22 -13.07 13.34
C ASP A 26 4.45 -12.83 12.47
N TYR A 27 4.73 -11.56 12.13
CA TYR A 27 5.91 -11.17 11.36
C TYR A 27 7.20 -11.58 12.09
N LEU A 28 7.31 -11.30 13.39
CA LEU A 28 8.49 -11.63 14.19
C LEU A 28 8.70 -13.14 14.37
N ALA A 29 7.62 -13.92 14.29
CA ALA A 29 7.68 -15.39 14.37
C ALA A 29 8.11 -16.05 13.06
N ARG A 30 8.13 -15.33 11.94
CA ARG A 30 8.55 -15.86 10.63
C ARG A 30 10.08 -15.94 10.55
N ASP A 31 10.53 -16.93 9.78
CA ASP A 31 11.91 -16.97 9.33
C ASP A 31 12.09 -15.98 8.17
N HIS A 32 12.94 -15.01 8.37
CA HIS A 32 13.29 -13.99 7.35
C HIS A 32 14.64 -14.26 6.68
N GLU A 33 15.33 -15.35 7.09
CA GLU A 33 16.60 -15.75 6.47
C GLU A 33 16.36 -16.50 5.15
N GLY A 34 17.27 -16.31 4.22
CA GLY A 34 17.24 -17.04 2.95
C GLY A 34 16.18 -16.57 1.95
N LYS A 35 15.61 -15.39 2.12
CA LYS A 35 14.79 -14.76 1.09
C LYS A 35 15.60 -14.66 -0.20
N GLY A 36 15.01 -15.11 -1.29
CA GLY A 36 15.62 -15.05 -2.62
C GLY A 36 15.88 -13.62 -3.09
N ARG A 37 15.44 -13.29 -4.29
CA ARG A 37 15.57 -11.94 -4.83
C ARG A 37 14.75 -10.93 -3.99
N PRO A 38 15.28 -9.69 -3.77
CA PRO A 38 14.52 -8.67 -3.07
C PRO A 38 13.23 -8.35 -3.81
N THR A 39 12.15 -8.12 -3.07
CA THR A 39 10.81 -7.97 -3.60
C THR A 39 10.28 -6.56 -3.39
N VAL A 40 9.80 -5.93 -4.46
CA VAL A 40 9.01 -4.69 -4.41
C VAL A 40 7.55 -5.04 -4.52
N LEU A 41 6.76 -4.60 -3.54
CA LEU A 41 5.31 -4.67 -3.56
C LEU A 41 4.73 -3.35 -4.07
N ILE A 42 3.94 -3.39 -5.13
CA ILE A 42 3.16 -2.25 -5.62
C ILE A 42 1.71 -2.47 -5.19
N ALA A 43 1.27 -1.73 -4.18
CA ALA A 43 -0.05 -1.90 -3.58
C ALA A 43 -0.80 -0.57 -3.43
N PRO A 44 -1.48 -0.12 -4.48
CA PRO A 44 -2.20 1.15 -4.50
C PRO A 44 -3.53 1.11 -3.77
N SER A 45 -4.11 2.30 -3.59
CA SER A 45 -5.50 2.47 -3.18
C SER A 45 -6.49 1.97 -4.25
N TRP A 46 -7.76 1.85 -3.88
CA TRP A 46 -8.82 1.40 -4.80
C TRP A 46 -9.47 2.54 -5.60
N GLN A 47 -9.09 3.77 -5.34
CA GLN A 47 -9.64 4.92 -6.05
C GLN A 47 -9.33 4.86 -7.56
N GLU A 48 -10.11 5.58 -8.33
CA GLU A 48 -9.80 5.91 -9.71
C GLU A 48 -8.54 6.79 -9.76
N ASP A 49 -7.78 6.72 -10.84
CA ASP A 49 -6.53 7.47 -10.99
C ASP A 49 -5.46 7.14 -9.92
N ASN A 50 -5.41 5.88 -9.50
CA ASN A 50 -4.31 5.36 -8.67
C ASN A 50 -3.05 5.07 -9.52
N ILE A 51 -1.98 4.61 -8.91
CA ILE A 51 -0.70 4.30 -9.57
C ILE A 51 -0.89 3.38 -10.80
N LEU A 52 -1.78 2.38 -10.72
CA LEU A 52 -1.95 1.41 -11.81
C LEU A 52 -2.64 2.03 -13.03
N ASP A 53 -3.46 3.05 -12.82
CA ASP A 53 -4.10 3.79 -13.90
C ASP A 53 -3.16 4.85 -14.50
N LEU A 54 -2.40 5.55 -13.66
CA LEU A 54 -1.63 6.73 -14.07
C LEU A 54 -0.22 6.40 -14.58
N CYS A 55 0.51 5.51 -13.89
CA CYS A 55 1.94 5.33 -14.11
C CYS A 55 2.44 3.89 -13.90
N ALA A 56 1.61 2.88 -14.19
CA ALA A 56 2.00 1.48 -13.99
C ALA A 56 3.30 1.09 -14.71
N ASP A 57 3.52 1.56 -15.93
CA ASP A 57 4.75 1.29 -16.68
C ASP A 57 5.97 1.91 -16.01
N ASP A 58 5.86 3.15 -15.51
CA ASP A 58 6.94 3.85 -14.83
C ASP A 58 7.23 3.24 -13.45
N ALA A 59 6.24 2.68 -12.80
CA ALA A 59 6.40 2.01 -11.51
C ALA A 59 6.99 0.59 -11.65
N VAL A 60 6.70 -0.13 -12.74
CA VAL A 60 7.07 -1.54 -12.91
C VAL A 60 8.34 -1.70 -13.74
N ARG A 61 8.40 -1.14 -14.97
CA ARG A 61 9.46 -1.43 -15.94
C ARG A 61 10.87 -1.11 -15.45
N PRO A 62 11.12 -0.02 -14.69
CA PRO A 62 12.47 0.26 -14.19
C PRO A 62 13.03 -0.79 -13.22
N LEU A 63 12.18 -1.62 -12.63
CA LEU A 63 12.57 -2.66 -11.67
C LEU A 63 12.89 -3.99 -12.36
N LEU A 64 12.32 -4.22 -13.55
CA LEU A 64 12.51 -5.46 -14.30
C LEU A 64 13.95 -5.62 -14.79
N GLY A 65 14.47 -6.85 -14.75
CA GLY A 65 15.82 -7.19 -15.18
C GLY A 65 16.94 -6.65 -14.28
N ARG A 66 16.62 -6.08 -13.12
CA ARG A 66 17.59 -5.53 -12.15
C ARG A 66 17.74 -6.36 -10.88
N GLY A 67 17.32 -7.61 -10.92
CA GLY A 67 17.41 -8.52 -9.78
C GLY A 67 16.27 -8.36 -8.76
N TRP A 68 15.31 -7.47 -8.99
CA TRP A 68 14.09 -7.35 -8.18
C TRP A 68 13.01 -8.31 -8.66
N ARG A 69 12.22 -8.81 -7.71
CA ARG A 69 10.90 -9.37 -7.99
C ARG A 69 9.85 -8.28 -7.74
N VAL A 70 8.94 -8.10 -8.65
CA VAL A 70 7.84 -7.14 -8.51
C VAL A 70 6.54 -7.89 -8.27
N VAL A 71 5.83 -7.52 -7.21
CA VAL A 71 4.49 -8.02 -6.93
C VAL A 71 3.51 -6.85 -7.03
N VAL A 72 2.51 -6.97 -7.87
CA VAL A 72 1.42 -5.98 -7.98
C VAL A 72 0.21 -6.54 -7.26
N ARG A 73 -0.15 -5.93 -6.14
CA ARG A 73 -1.30 -6.29 -5.30
C ARG A 73 -2.33 -5.16 -5.35
N PRO A 74 -3.31 -5.21 -6.26
CA PRO A 74 -4.38 -4.22 -6.29
C PRO A 74 -5.27 -4.38 -5.05
N HIS A 75 -5.92 -3.32 -4.67
CA HIS A 75 -6.98 -3.44 -3.66
C HIS A 75 -8.14 -4.28 -4.21
N PRO A 76 -8.77 -5.18 -3.42
CA PRO A 76 -9.87 -6.03 -3.89
C PRO A 76 -11.04 -5.26 -4.52
N GLU A 77 -11.35 -4.06 -4.02
CA GLU A 77 -12.39 -3.21 -4.61
C GLU A 77 -12.00 -2.66 -6.00
N TYR A 78 -10.70 -2.45 -6.25
CA TYR A 78 -10.24 -2.02 -7.58
C TYR A 78 -10.52 -3.11 -8.63
N THR A 79 -10.16 -4.34 -8.36
CA THR A 79 -10.37 -5.46 -9.30
C THR A 79 -11.86 -5.73 -9.56
N LYS A 80 -12.72 -5.48 -8.59
CA LYS A 80 -14.19 -5.61 -8.75
C LYS A 80 -14.78 -4.47 -9.59
N ARG A 81 -14.40 -3.23 -9.29
CA ARG A 81 -14.98 -2.04 -9.92
C ARG A 81 -14.41 -1.76 -11.30
N TYR A 82 -13.11 -2.00 -11.49
CA TYR A 82 -12.37 -1.65 -12.69
C TYR A 82 -11.76 -2.88 -13.37
N ARG A 83 -12.53 -3.95 -13.44
CA ARG A 83 -12.09 -5.25 -13.95
C ARG A 83 -11.41 -5.16 -15.33
N ALA A 84 -12.00 -4.43 -16.26
CA ALA A 84 -11.44 -4.27 -17.60
C ALA A 84 -10.07 -3.57 -17.60
N ARG A 85 -9.86 -2.57 -16.71
CA ARG A 85 -8.56 -1.90 -16.55
C ARG A 85 -7.52 -2.88 -15.98
N TRP A 86 -7.93 -3.69 -14.99
CA TRP A 86 -7.07 -4.70 -14.39
C TRP A 86 -6.64 -5.77 -15.39
N GLU A 87 -7.57 -6.29 -16.18
CA GLU A 87 -7.26 -7.26 -17.25
C GLU A 87 -6.36 -6.65 -18.33
N ALA A 88 -6.60 -5.41 -18.74
CA ALA A 88 -5.76 -4.70 -19.69
C ALA A 88 -4.33 -4.46 -19.16
N LEU A 89 -4.19 -4.14 -17.87
CA LEU A 89 -2.90 -4.01 -17.22
C LEU A 89 -2.12 -5.32 -17.25
N GLN A 90 -2.74 -6.43 -16.87
CA GLN A 90 -2.11 -7.75 -16.93
C GLN A 90 -1.69 -8.13 -18.36
N ALA A 91 -2.55 -7.87 -19.36
CA ALA A 91 -2.25 -8.12 -20.75
C ALA A 91 -1.05 -7.31 -21.28
N ARG A 92 -0.85 -6.08 -20.76
CA ARG A 92 0.28 -5.18 -21.12
C ARG A 92 1.64 -5.76 -20.71
N PHE A 93 1.67 -6.60 -19.69
CA PHE A 93 2.87 -7.22 -19.14
C PHE A 93 2.90 -8.74 -19.34
N ALA A 94 2.10 -9.26 -20.27
CA ALA A 94 1.96 -10.71 -20.48
C ALA A 94 3.25 -11.38 -20.98
N ASP A 95 4.19 -10.62 -21.53
CA ASP A 95 5.51 -11.05 -21.97
C ASP A 95 6.56 -11.13 -20.85
N VAL A 96 6.25 -10.59 -19.66
CA VAL A 96 7.17 -10.58 -18.52
C VAL A 96 7.03 -11.90 -17.75
N PRO A 97 8.15 -12.61 -17.46
CA PRO A 97 8.10 -13.84 -16.68
C PRO A 97 7.48 -13.65 -15.29
N ALA A 98 6.68 -14.63 -14.85
CA ALA A 98 5.98 -14.56 -13.56
C ALA A 98 6.91 -14.54 -12.33
N GLU A 99 8.15 -15.00 -12.50
CA GLU A 99 9.20 -14.88 -11.48
C GLU A 99 9.72 -13.44 -11.33
N ASP A 100 9.58 -12.59 -12.36
CA ASP A 100 10.00 -11.19 -12.34
C ASP A 100 8.85 -10.24 -11.97
N LEU A 101 7.64 -10.53 -12.47
CA LEU A 101 6.45 -9.74 -12.21
C LEU A 101 5.25 -10.66 -11.93
N TYR A 102 4.69 -10.53 -10.73
CA TYR A 102 3.52 -11.28 -10.32
C TYR A 102 2.34 -10.36 -10.00
N PHE A 103 1.21 -10.61 -10.65
CA PHE A 103 -0.06 -9.94 -10.38
C PHE A 103 -0.88 -10.78 -9.39
N GLU A 104 -0.96 -10.33 -8.16
CA GLU A 104 -1.65 -11.05 -7.10
C GLU A 104 -3.17 -11.00 -7.28
N GLN A 105 -3.81 -12.15 -7.14
CA GLN A 105 -5.26 -12.31 -7.28
C GLN A 105 -5.92 -12.89 -6.03
N ASP A 106 -5.11 -13.49 -5.16
CA ASP A 106 -5.56 -14.04 -3.87
C ASP A 106 -5.21 -13.07 -2.74
N PHE A 107 -6.23 -12.51 -2.13
CA PHE A 107 -6.13 -11.54 -1.04
C PHE A 107 -6.43 -12.16 0.33
N SER A 108 -6.45 -13.48 0.44
CA SER A 108 -6.76 -14.20 1.67
C SER A 108 -5.66 -14.14 2.72
N SER A 109 -4.41 -13.83 2.31
CA SER A 109 -3.28 -13.66 3.20
C SER A 109 -2.63 -12.29 3.06
N SER A 110 -1.85 -11.88 4.07
CA SER A 110 -0.98 -10.70 4.05
C SER A 110 0.47 -11.02 3.69
N ASP A 111 0.76 -12.21 3.19
CA ASP A 111 2.14 -12.68 2.97
C ASP A 111 2.92 -11.76 2.03
N SER A 112 2.34 -11.36 0.92
CA SER A 112 2.98 -10.43 -0.02
C SER A 112 3.32 -9.07 0.60
N ILE A 113 2.50 -8.60 1.56
CA ILE A 113 2.75 -7.37 2.31
C ILE A 113 3.92 -7.56 3.26
N LEU A 114 3.89 -8.64 4.05
CA LEU A 114 4.89 -8.89 5.09
C LEU A 114 6.25 -9.32 4.52
N ASP A 115 6.24 -10.02 3.39
CA ASP A 115 7.45 -10.56 2.77
C ASP A 115 8.18 -9.59 1.85
N ALA A 116 7.52 -8.55 1.32
CA ALA A 116 8.16 -7.55 0.49
C ALA A 116 9.26 -6.79 1.25
N ASP A 117 10.25 -6.28 0.53
CA ASP A 117 11.36 -5.48 1.08
C ASP A 117 11.11 -3.98 0.95
N VAL A 118 10.37 -3.58 -0.06
CA VAL A 118 9.96 -2.18 -0.30
C VAL A 118 8.51 -2.16 -0.73
N LEU A 119 7.74 -1.22 -0.19
CA LEU A 119 6.38 -0.93 -0.64
C LEU A 119 6.38 0.32 -1.52
N VAL A 120 5.78 0.21 -2.70
CA VAL A 120 5.40 1.34 -3.56
C VAL A 120 3.88 1.49 -3.50
N THR A 121 3.40 2.63 -3.07
CA THR A 121 1.98 2.88 -2.85
C THR A 121 1.61 4.34 -3.11
N ASP A 122 0.33 4.65 -3.07
CA ASP A 122 -0.21 6.01 -3.15
C ASP A 122 -0.90 6.40 -1.83
N TRP A 123 -2.22 6.57 -1.84
CA TRP A 123 -3.06 6.91 -0.68
C TRP A 123 -3.70 5.67 -0.03
N SER A 124 -3.07 4.51 -0.12
CA SER A 124 -3.54 3.28 0.49
C SER A 124 -3.06 3.17 1.94
N SER A 125 -3.95 2.77 2.84
CA SER A 125 -3.62 2.53 4.25
C SER A 125 -2.69 1.33 4.48
N VAL A 126 -2.44 0.51 3.46
CA VAL A 126 -1.53 -0.66 3.54
C VAL A 126 -0.12 -0.27 4.01
N PHE A 127 0.31 0.99 3.79
CA PHE A 127 1.59 1.45 4.28
C PHE A 127 1.69 1.43 5.81
N CYS A 128 0.57 1.58 6.53
CA CYS A 128 0.55 1.48 7.98
C CYS A 128 0.90 0.06 8.44
N GLU A 129 0.30 -0.94 7.79
CA GLU A 129 0.61 -2.35 8.05
C GLU A 129 2.08 -2.62 7.72
N PHE A 130 2.53 -2.23 6.53
CA PHE A 130 3.90 -2.45 6.09
C PHE A 130 4.95 -1.75 6.97
N ALA A 131 4.76 -0.45 7.22
CA ALA A 131 5.74 0.35 7.97
C ALA A 131 5.75 0.05 9.47
N LEU A 132 4.59 -0.26 10.07
CA LEU A 132 4.48 -0.51 11.52
C LEU A 132 4.70 -1.97 11.89
N VAL A 133 4.41 -2.90 10.98
CA VAL A 133 4.60 -4.34 11.21
C VAL A 133 6.01 -4.77 10.80
N ALA A 134 6.43 -4.49 9.58
CA ALA A 134 7.71 -4.96 9.06
C ALA A 134 8.88 -3.99 9.29
N PHE A 135 8.62 -2.71 9.61
CA PHE A 135 9.61 -1.64 9.71
C PHE A 135 10.46 -1.47 8.45
N LYS A 136 9.84 -1.63 7.31
CA LYS A 136 10.49 -1.52 6.00
C LYS A 136 10.09 -0.22 5.28
N PRO A 137 10.92 0.26 4.32
CA PRO A 137 10.71 1.56 3.68
C PRO A 137 9.53 1.54 2.71
N CYS A 138 8.80 2.67 2.67
CA CYS A 138 7.76 2.95 1.69
C CYS A 138 8.22 4.01 0.69
N VAL A 139 7.79 3.87 -0.55
CA VAL A 139 7.85 4.88 -1.60
C VAL A 139 6.42 5.28 -1.95
N PHE A 140 6.10 6.54 -1.79
CA PHE A 140 4.78 7.08 -2.08
C PHE A 140 4.78 7.79 -3.42
N VAL A 141 3.92 7.38 -4.32
CA VAL A 141 3.70 8.08 -5.59
C VAL A 141 2.58 9.09 -5.38
N ASP A 142 2.83 10.35 -5.75
CA ASP A 142 1.89 11.44 -5.58
C ASP A 142 0.83 11.43 -6.69
N SER A 143 -0.13 10.51 -6.57
CA SER A 143 -1.38 10.50 -7.32
C SER A 143 -2.40 11.49 -6.70
N PRO A 144 -3.52 11.79 -7.39
CA PRO A 144 -4.59 12.59 -6.81
C PRO A 144 -4.98 12.09 -5.42
N MET A 145 -5.01 13.00 -4.45
CA MET A 145 -5.26 12.64 -3.06
C MET A 145 -6.65 12.01 -2.87
N LYS A 146 -6.69 10.89 -2.18
CA LYS A 146 -7.94 10.27 -1.75
C LYS A 146 -8.52 11.05 -0.56
N GLU A 147 -9.37 12.00 -0.86
CA GLU A 147 -10.05 12.78 0.18
C GLU A 147 -11.28 12.04 0.71
N THR A 148 -11.24 11.63 1.97
CA THR A 148 -12.38 11.01 2.67
C THR A 148 -13.26 12.08 3.33
N ASN A 149 -12.66 13.17 3.77
CA ASN A 149 -13.35 14.34 4.34
C ASN A 149 -12.81 15.61 3.69
N PRO A 150 -13.52 16.24 2.75
CA PRO A 150 -13.07 17.46 2.09
C PRO A 150 -12.95 18.66 3.02
N GLU A 151 -13.64 18.64 4.18
CA GLU A 151 -13.64 19.73 5.15
C GLU A 151 -12.42 19.73 6.09
N TRP A 152 -11.47 18.80 5.93
CA TRP A 152 -10.32 18.68 6.84
C TRP A 152 -9.48 19.95 6.89
N ARG A 153 -9.42 20.71 5.79
CA ARG A 153 -8.69 21.97 5.72
C ARG A 153 -9.33 23.04 6.61
N ASP A 154 -10.66 23.09 6.66
CA ASP A 154 -11.43 24.01 7.48
C ASP A 154 -11.33 23.67 8.97
N LEU A 155 -11.14 22.39 9.28
CA LEU A 155 -10.91 21.91 10.63
C LEU A 155 -9.50 22.23 11.16
N GLY A 156 -8.56 22.57 10.30
CA GLY A 156 -7.15 22.77 10.66
C GLY A 156 -6.48 21.51 11.20
N ILE A 157 -6.99 20.32 10.81
CA ILE A 157 -6.49 19.03 11.25
C ILE A 157 -5.99 18.27 10.01
N GLU A 158 -4.69 18.17 9.88
CA GLU A 158 -4.10 17.43 8.77
C GLU A 158 -4.43 15.93 8.88
N PRO A 159 -4.89 15.29 7.78
CA PRO A 159 -5.12 13.85 7.74
C PRO A 159 -3.88 13.06 8.14
N THR A 160 -4.12 11.98 8.86
CA THR A 160 -3.04 11.09 9.32
C THR A 160 -2.23 10.52 8.17
N ASP A 161 -2.88 10.26 7.04
CA ASP A 161 -2.24 9.74 5.83
C ASP A 161 -1.16 10.69 5.29
N ILE A 162 -1.36 12.01 5.40
CA ILE A 162 -0.34 13.01 5.01
C ILE A 162 0.83 12.99 6.01
N THR A 163 0.51 13.10 7.31
CA THR A 163 1.55 13.23 8.35
C THR A 163 2.41 11.99 8.49
N LEU A 164 1.83 10.79 8.29
CA LEU A 164 2.55 9.53 8.46
C LEU A 164 3.41 9.17 7.23
N ARG A 165 3.03 9.55 6.00
CA ARG A 165 3.81 9.26 4.80
C ARG A 165 5.25 9.75 4.95
N ASN A 166 5.44 10.98 5.38
CA ASN A 166 6.76 11.60 5.58
C ASN A 166 7.62 10.90 6.66
N ARG A 167 7.01 10.06 7.49
CA ARG A 167 7.69 9.29 8.53
C ARG A 167 7.96 7.84 8.12
N ALA A 168 7.14 7.32 7.21
CA ALA A 168 7.21 5.93 6.77
C ALA A 168 8.10 5.73 5.53
N GLY A 169 8.38 6.79 4.77
CA GLY A 169 9.14 6.68 3.54
C GLY A 169 9.39 8.00 2.83
N VAL A 170 9.49 7.93 1.51
CA VAL A 170 9.72 9.07 0.62
C VAL A 170 8.58 9.20 -0.38
N SER A 171 8.25 10.44 -0.77
CA SER A 171 7.28 10.73 -1.84
C SER A 171 8.02 11.12 -3.13
N ILE A 172 7.46 10.70 -4.26
CA ILE A 172 7.96 10.98 -5.62
C ILE A 172 6.80 11.39 -6.53
#